data_423d4cc15af27e93a49215dfc6c9a587
#
_entry.id   423d4cc15af27e93a49215dfc6c9a587
#
_cell.length_a   1.000
_cell.length_b   1.000
_cell.length_c   1.000
_cell.angle_alpha   90.00
_cell.angle_beta   90.00
_cell.angle_gamma   90.00
#
_symmetry.space_group_name_H-M   'P 1'
#
loop_
_entity.id
_entity.type
_entity.pdbx_description
1 polymer ?
#
loop_
_entity_poly.entity_id
_entity_poly.type
_entity_poly.pdbx_seq_one_letter_code
_entity_poly.pdbx_strand_id
1 'polypeptide(L)'
;MKNNFSEQGNLLLKHIDTADAICVGAAAGMSVAAGYDCAYHNDKYFEKYLGEFGRKYGFEGSFNGYYYRYQTSEERWAFLAASIYMNMNLPDGMVYQNLFELLEGKNYFIVTTNQDTLFSRRFPENKVSTIQGD
;
A
#
# COMPACT_ATOMS: atom_id res chain seq x y z
N MET A 1 2.90 31.13 2.83
CA MET A 1 2.71 29.68 3.06
C MET A 1 3.65 28.76 2.23
N LYS A 2 4.15 29.14 1.06
CA LYS A 2 5.08 28.32 0.24
C LYS A 2 6.48 28.12 0.86
N ASN A 3 7.00 29.08 1.63
CA ASN A 3 8.35 28.98 2.21
C ASN A 3 8.48 27.97 3.35
N ASN A 4 7.41 27.72 4.10
CA ASN A 4 7.45 26.83 5.26
C ASN A 4 7.59 25.33 4.86
N PHE A 5 7.04 24.94 3.72
CA PHE A 5 7.12 23.55 3.23
C PHE A 5 8.54 23.18 2.76
N SER A 6 9.24 24.13 2.13
CA SER A 6 10.62 23.95 1.68
C SER A 6 11.60 23.87 2.86
N GLU A 7 11.42 24.69 3.89
CA GLU A 7 12.27 24.66 5.09
C GLU A 7 12.09 23.37 5.89
N GLN A 8 10.84 22.91 6.07
CA GLN A 8 10.54 21.64 6.75
C GLN A 8 11.07 20.44 5.97
N GLY A 9 10.96 20.46 4.63
CA GLY A 9 11.54 19.43 3.78
C GLY A 9 13.07 19.35 3.90
N ASN A 10 13.75 20.48 3.89
CA ASN A 10 15.20 20.54 4.06
C ASN A 10 15.63 20.07 5.45
N LEU A 11 14.86 20.38 6.49
CA LEU A 11 15.13 19.90 7.84
C LEU A 11 14.98 18.40 7.94
N LEU A 12 13.91 17.83 7.34
CA LEU A 12 13.70 16.39 7.27
C LEU A 12 14.86 15.68 6.55
N LEU A 13 15.26 16.18 5.38
CA LEU A 13 16.41 15.63 4.65
C LEU A 13 17.68 15.63 5.47
N LYS A 14 17.96 16.72 6.19
CA LYS A 14 19.11 16.81 7.09
C LYS A 14 19.05 15.74 8.20
N HIS A 15 17.88 15.51 8.81
CA HIS A 15 17.72 14.45 9.82
C HIS A 15 17.93 13.06 9.22
N ILE A 16 17.38 12.80 8.02
CA ILE A 16 17.59 11.56 7.30
C ILE A 16 19.08 11.34 6.99
N ASP A 17 19.80 12.38 6.59
CA ASP A 17 21.22 12.29 6.23
C ASP A 17 22.14 12.07 7.43
N THR A 18 21.75 12.55 8.61
CA THR A 18 22.55 12.45 9.84
C THR A 18 22.12 11.31 10.77
N ALA A 19 21.06 10.57 10.43
CA ALA A 19 20.57 9.46 11.25
C ALA A 19 21.46 8.22 11.12
N ASP A 20 21.78 7.58 12.25
CA ASP A 20 22.48 6.29 12.28
C ASP A 20 21.62 5.15 11.74
N ALA A 21 20.30 5.25 11.91
CA ALA A 21 19.31 4.32 11.40
C ALA A 21 17.96 5.01 11.19
N ILE A 22 17.19 4.53 10.21
CA ILE A 22 15.86 5.06 9.85
C ILE A 22 14.83 3.95 10.01
N CYS A 23 13.78 4.21 10.79
CA CYS A 23 12.61 3.34 10.83
C CYS A 23 11.45 3.99 10.06
N VAL A 24 10.92 3.28 9.06
CA VAL A 24 9.78 3.72 8.26
C VAL A 24 8.54 2.96 8.71
N GLY A 25 7.55 3.65 9.25
CA GLY A 25 6.21 3.11 9.51
C GLY A 25 5.27 3.48 8.36
N ALA A 26 4.64 2.49 7.74
CA ALA A 26 3.73 2.71 6.62
C ALA A 26 2.44 1.90 6.74
N ALA A 27 1.34 2.50 6.30
CA ALA A 27 0.01 1.91 6.28
C ALA A 27 -0.74 2.32 5.00
N ALA A 28 -2.04 2.06 4.93
CA ALA A 28 -2.89 2.28 3.76
C ALA A 28 -2.77 3.68 3.13
N GLY A 29 -2.43 4.72 3.90
CA GLY A 29 -2.15 6.05 3.37
C GLY A 29 -1.02 6.09 2.34
N MET A 30 -0.06 5.18 2.43
CA MET A 30 1.01 5.06 1.42
C MET A 30 0.45 4.56 0.08
N SER A 31 -0.44 3.56 0.11
CA SER A 31 -1.12 3.04 -1.09
C SER A 31 -2.01 4.11 -1.71
N VAL A 32 -2.77 4.86 -0.89
CA VAL A 32 -3.60 5.98 -1.35
C VAL A 32 -2.76 7.07 -2.01
N ALA A 33 -1.63 7.44 -1.39
CA ALA A 33 -0.69 8.42 -1.96
C ALA A 33 -0.05 7.93 -3.28
N ALA A 34 0.04 6.62 -3.48
CA ALA A 34 0.46 6.01 -4.75
C ALA A 34 -0.65 5.97 -5.81
N GLY A 35 -1.88 6.39 -5.46
CA GLY A 35 -3.03 6.42 -6.35
C GLY A 35 -3.89 5.13 -6.31
N TYR A 36 -3.80 4.35 -5.23
CA TYR A 36 -4.54 3.10 -5.03
C TYR A 36 -5.47 3.21 -3.82
N ASP A 37 -6.70 3.59 -4.05
CA ASP A 37 -7.73 3.70 -3.00
C ASP A 37 -8.76 2.56 -3.05
N CYS A 38 -8.45 1.52 -3.83
CA CYS A 38 -9.30 0.35 -4.06
C CYS A 38 -9.66 -0.44 -2.80
N ALA A 39 -8.95 -0.23 -1.70
CA ALA A 39 -9.29 -0.85 -0.42
C ALA A 39 -10.59 -0.27 0.16
N TYR A 40 -10.81 1.03 0.02
CA TYR A 40 -11.89 1.76 0.67
C TYR A 40 -12.93 2.32 -0.29
N HIS A 41 -12.54 2.59 -1.54
CA HIS A 41 -13.41 3.21 -2.54
C HIS A 41 -13.38 2.45 -3.85
N ASN A 42 -14.45 2.63 -4.62
CA ASN A 42 -14.56 2.11 -5.98
C ASN A 42 -13.71 2.99 -6.94
N ASP A 43 -12.40 2.78 -6.91
CA ASP A 43 -11.49 3.37 -7.87
C ASP A 43 -11.39 2.53 -9.16
N LYS A 44 -10.59 2.99 -10.11
CA LYS A 44 -10.39 2.30 -11.39
C LYS A 44 -9.83 0.87 -11.25
N TYR A 45 -9.09 0.58 -10.18
CA TYR A 45 -8.54 -0.77 -9.92
C TYR A 45 -9.59 -1.67 -9.30
N PHE A 46 -10.35 -1.17 -8.32
CA PHE A 46 -11.50 -1.89 -7.79
C PHE A 46 -12.48 -2.23 -8.91
N GLU A 47 -12.87 -1.25 -9.73
CA GLU A 47 -13.80 -1.49 -10.83
C GLU A 47 -13.28 -2.53 -11.81
N LYS A 48 -12.00 -2.48 -12.17
CA LYS A 48 -11.37 -3.41 -13.11
C LYS A 48 -11.36 -4.86 -12.61
N TYR A 49 -11.06 -5.07 -11.33
CA TYR A 49 -10.79 -6.41 -10.79
C TYR A 49 -11.92 -6.96 -9.91
N LEU A 50 -12.65 -6.09 -9.24
CA LEU A 50 -13.66 -6.42 -8.23
C LEU A 50 -15.03 -5.79 -8.50
N GLY A 51 -15.20 -5.07 -9.60
CA GLY A 51 -16.44 -4.36 -9.92
C GLY A 51 -17.67 -5.27 -9.99
N GLU A 52 -17.52 -6.53 -10.43
CA GLU A 52 -18.61 -7.51 -10.41
C GLU A 52 -19.06 -7.85 -8.98
N PHE A 53 -18.10 -7.98 -8.05
CA PHE A 53 -18.41 -8.17 -6.62
C PHE A 53 -19.05 -6.91 -6.02
N GLY A 54 -18.56 -5.73 -6.39
CA GLY A 54 -19.17 -4.45 -6.02
C GLY A 54 -20.64 -4.40 -6.42
N ARG A 55 -20.95 -4.70 -7.67
CA ARG A 55 -22.34 -4.74 -8.18
C ARG A 55 -23.19 -5.83 -7.54
N LYS A 56 -22.65 -7.01 -7.29
CA LYS A 56 -23.39 -8.16 -6.72
C LYS A 56 -23.67 -7.96 -5.23
N TYR A 57 -22.72 -7.46 -4.46
CA TYR A 57 -22.78 -7.44 -3.00
C TYR A 57 -22.85 -6.03 -2.39
N GLY A 58 -22.78 -4.98 -3.21
CA GLY A 58 -22.82 -3.59 -2.75
C GLY A 58 -21.50 -3.11 -2.14
N PHE A 59 -20.35 -3.65 -2.58
CA PHE A 59 -19.05 -3.21 -2.06
C PHE A 59 -18.63 -1.89 -2.70
N GLU A 60 -18.09 -1.00 -1.88
CA GLU A 60 -17.48 0.26 -2.30
C GLU A 60 -15.96 0.16 -2.42
N GLY A 61 -15.36 -0.85 -1.79
CA GLY A 61 -13.94 -1.17 -1.85
C GLY A 61 -13.69 -2.61 -1.43
N SER A 62 -12.46 -3.11 -1.63
CA SER A 62 -12.12 -4.50 -1.33
C SER A 62 -12.23 -4.81 0.17
N PHE A 63 -12.09 -3.81 1.03
CA PHE A 63 -12.23 -3.97 2.48
C PHE A 63 -13.62 -4.50 2.88
N ASN A 64 -14.69 -4.08 2.20
CA ASN A 64 -16.03 -4.59 2.44
C ASN A 64 -16.12 -6.11 2.22
N GLY A 65 -15.46 -6.60 1.17
CA GLY A 65 -15.50 -8.01 0.81
C GLY A 65 -14.77 -8.92 1.79
N TYR A 66 -13.72 -8.46 2.45
CA TYR A 66 -13.01 -9.25 3.47
C TYR A 66 -13.89 -9.55 4.69
N TYR A 67 -14.80 -8.65 5.04
CA TYR A 67 -15.71 -8.78 6.20
C TYR A 67 -17.12 -9.22 5.82
N TYR A 68 -17.40 -9.42 4.53
CA TYR A 68 -18.71 -9.86 4.07
C TYR A 68 -18.97 -11.32 4.46
N ARG A 69 -20.22 -11.62 4.82
CA ARG A 69 -20.67 -12.97 5.13
C ARG A 69 -21.21 -13.64 3.86
N TYR A 70 -20.32 -14.28 3.13
CA TYR A 70 -20.66 -15.04 1.93
C TYR A 70 -21.54 -16.24 2.28
N GLN A 71 -22.43 -16.61 1.37
CA GLN A 71 -23.31 -17.80 1.56
C GLN A 71 -22.53 -19.10 1.39
N THR A 72 -21.53 -19.13 0.52
CA THR A 72 -20.70 -20.31 0.25
C THR A 72 -19.21 -19.99 0.37
N SER A 73 -18.41 -21.04 0.59
CA SER A 73 -16.96 -20.94 0.60
C SER A 73 -16.41 -20.53 -0.76
N GLU A 74 -17.04 -21.02 -1.83
CA GLU A 74 -16.65 -20.74 -3.22
C GLU A 74 -16.77 -19.25 -3.55
N GLU A 75 -17.85 -18.59 -3.14
CA GLU A 75 -18.01 -17.15 -3.31
C GLU A 75 -16.91 -16.35 -2.57
N ARG A 76 -16.61 -16.77 -1.34
CA ARG A 76 -15.54 -16.15 -0.54
C ARG A 76 -14.19 -16.33 -1.22
N TRP A 77 -13.86 -17.54 -1.66
CA TRP A 77 -12.59 -17.80 -2.31
C TRP A 77 -12.47 -17.11 -3.67
N ALA A 78 -13.56 -16.99 -4.41
CA ALA A 78 -13.58 -16.22 -5.66
C ALA A 78 -13.23 -14.75 -5.41
N PHE A 79 -13.82 -14.13 -4.39
CA PHE A 79 -13.49 -12.75 -4.00
C PHE A 79 -12.02 -12.63 -3.56
N LEU A 80 -11.54 -13.51 -2.67
CA LEU A 80 -10.17 -13.47 -2.18
C LEU A 80 -9.16 -13.63 -3.32
N ALA A 81 -9.37 -14.58 -4.22
CA ALA A 81 -8.51 -14.79 -5.38
C ALA A 81 -8.47 -13.55 -6.30
N ALA A 82 -9.62 -12.93 -6.57
CA ALA A 82 -9.69 -11.71 -7.38
C ALA A 82 -8.99 -10.53 -6.68
N SER A 83 -9.13 -10.40 -5.35
CA SER A 83 -8.50 -9.36 -4.56
C SER A 83 -6.98 -9.51 -4.51
N ILE A 84 -6.48 -10.75 -4.31
CA ILE A 84 -5.04 -11.06 -4.36
C ILE A 84 -4.50 -10.75 -5.76
N TYR A 85 -5.21 -11.18 -6.80
CA TYR A 85 -4.81 -10.92 -8.18
C TYR A 85 -4.76 -9.43 -8.49
N MET A 86 -5.71 -8.64 -7.97
CA MET A 86 -5.68 -7.18 -8.07
C MET A 86 -4.41 -6.62 -7.44
N ASN A 87 -4.11 -6.96 -6.19
CA ASN A 87 -2.94 -6.47 -5.46
C ASN A 87 -1.63 -6.81 -6.18
N MET A 88 -1.52 -8.03 -6.71
CA MET A 88 -0.33 -8.47 -7.48
C MET A 88 -0.16 -7.72 -8.80
N ASN A 89 -1.21 -7.11 -9.33
CA ASN A 89 -1.21 -6.40 -10.62
C ASN A 89 -1.35 -4.88 -10.50
N LEU A 90 -1.30 -4.32 -9.29
CA LEU A 90 -1.17 -2.88 -9.10
C LEU A 90 0.18 -2.42 -9.68
N PRO A 91 0.24 -1.32 -10.44
CA PRO A 91 1.50 -0.76 -10.90
C PRO A 91 2.39 -0.31 -9.73
N ASP A 92 3.69 -0.22 -9.94
CA ASP A 92 4.58 0.39 -8.96
C ASP A 92 4.26 1.88 -8.84
N GLY A 93 3.99 2.34 -7.61
CA GLY A 93 3.65 3.74 -7.33
C GLY A 93 4.89 4.62 -7.20
N MET A 94 4.83 5.84 -7.75
CA MET A 94 5.93 6.82 -7.63
C MET A 94 6.35 7.10 -6.18
N VAL A 95 5.41 7.03 -5.24
CA VAL A 95 5.70 7.25 -3.81
C VAL A 95 6.65 6.17 -3.27
N TYR A 96 6.48 4.91 -3.69
CA TYR A 96 7.36 3.81 -3.31
C TYR A 96 8.74 3.96 -3.96
N GLN A 97 8.79 4.42 -5.21
CA GLN A 97 10.04 4.71 -5.91
C GLN A 97 10.81 5.84 -5.19
N ASN A 98 10.14 6.95 -4.89
CA ASN A 98 10.75 8.09 -4.21
C ASN A 98 11.27 7.71 -2.81
N LEU A 99 10.51 6.87 -2.08
CA LEU A 99 10.96 6.37 -0.78
C LEU A 99 12.21 5.48 -0.93
N PHE A 100 12.24 4.61 -1.94
CA PHE A 100 13.39 3.76 -2.21
C PHE A 100 14.64 4.60 -2.48
N GLU A 101 14.55 5.60 -3.35
CA GLU A 101 15.64 6.50 -3.68
C GLU A 101 16.12 7.31 -2.45
N LEU A 102 15.17 7.75 -1.60
CA LEU A 102 15.49 8.48 -0.37
C LEU A 102 16.28 7.61 0.64
N LEU A 103 16.03 6.30 0.65
CA LEU A 103 16.66 5.35 1.58
C LEU A 103 17.90 4.65 1.02
N GLU A 104 18.20 4.88 -0.25
CA GLU A 104 19.35 4.25 -0.92
C GLU A 104 20.66 4.58 -0.18
N GLY A 105 21.47 3.56 0.08
CA GLY A 105 22.74 3.69 0.80
C GLY A 105 22.62 3.95 2.31
N LYS A 106 21.39 4.02 2.86
CA LYS A 106 21.16 4.27 4.29
C LYS A 106 20.89 2.99 5.07
N ASN A 107 21.13 3.04 6.36
CA ASN A 107 20.68 1.97 7.27
C ASN A 107 19.23 2.21 7.62
N TYR A 108 18.32 1.36 7.12
CA TYR A 108 16.88 1.50 7.35
C TYR A 108 16.19 0.18 7.60
N PHE A 109 14.99 0.26 8.17
CA PHE A 109 14.04 -0.84 8.29
C PHE A 109 12.62 -0.31 8.12
N ILE A 110 11.77 -1.08 7.43
CA ILE A 110 10.38 -0.72 7.12
C ILE A 110 9.45 -1.65 7.88
N VAL A 111 8.46 -1.09 8.55
CA VAL A 111 7.36 -1.82 9.19
C VAL A 111 6.06 -1.37 8.54
N THR A 112 5.31 -2.30 7.98
CA THR A 112 4.06 -1.98 7.28
C THR A 112 2.91 -2.89 7.67
N THR A 113 1.70 -2.34 7.66
CA THR A 113 0.44 -3.08 7.75
C THR A 113 -0.18 -3.33 6.37
N ASN A 114 0.44 -2.84 5.29
CA ASN A 114 -0.07 -3.04 3.95
C ASN A 114 0.10 -4.48 3.48
N GLN A 115 -0.90 -4.98 2.77
CA GLN A 115 -0.94 -6.30 2.14
C GLN A 115 -1.04 -6.19 0.61
N ASP A 116 -0.60 -5.05 0.05
CA ASP A 116 -0.69 -4.73 -1.37
C ASP A 116 0.53 -5.18 -2.18
N THR A 117 1.47 -5.88 -1.57
CA THR A 117 2.73 -6.36 -2.15
C THR A 117 3.71 -5.28 -2.62
N LEU A 118 3.37 -3.99 -2.51
CA LEU A 118 4.16 -2.91 -3.11
C LEU A 118 5.52 -2.72 -2.41
N PHE A 119 5.59 -2.93 -1.09
CA PHE A 119 6.86 -2.91 -0.38
C PHE A 119 7.73 -4.13 -0.73
N SER A 120 7.16 -5.32 -0.72
CA SER A 120 7.87 -6.59 -1.01
C SER A 120 8.46 -6.62 -2.41
N ARG A 121 7.82 -5.93 -3.36
CA ARG A 121 8.32 -5.83 -4.75
C ARG A 121 9.47 -4.84 -4.92
N ARG A 122 9.55 -3.84 -4.06
CA ARG A 122 10.49 -2.72 -4.23
C ARG A 122 11.70 -2.80 -3.30
N PHE A 123 11.51 -3.34 -2.10
CA PHE A 123 12.53 -3.33 -1.05
C PHE A 123 13.05 -4.75 -0.77
N PRO A 124 14.32 -4.92 -0.35
CA PRO A 124 14.84 -6.21 0.06
C PRO A 124 14.02 -6.83 1.20
N GLU A 125 13.77 -8.12 1.14
CA GLU A 125 12.97 -8.86 2.13
C GLU A 125 13.48 -8.67 3.57
N ASN A 126 14.79 -8.66 3.77
CA ASN A 126 15.41 -8.45 5.08
C ASN A 126 15.33 -7.00 5.60
N LYS A 127 14.72 -6.10 4.86
CA LYS A 127 14.50 -4.68 5.23
C LYS A 127 13.03 -4.34 5.46
N VAL A 128 12.11 -5.29 5.27
CA VAL A 128 10.66 -5.06 5.39
C VAL A 128 10.05 -6.09 6.33
N SER A 129 9.21 -5.61 7.25
CA SER A 129 8.32 -6.44 8.06
C SER A 129 6.87 -6.12 7.71
N THR A 130 6.17 -7.09 7.16
CA THR A 130 4.72 -7.06 6.88
C THR A 130 3.99 -7.70 8.05
N ILE A 131 3.63 -6.91 9.06
CA ILE A 131 3.10 -7.44 10.34
C ILE A 131 1.75 -8.15 10.23
N GLN A 132 1.02 -7.94 9.15
CA GLN A 132 -0.24 -8.66 8.87
C GLN A 132 -0.09 -9.76 7.82
N GLY A 133 1.13 -9.99 7.34
CA GLY A 133 1.42 -10.83 6.17
C GLY A 133 1.28 -10.06 4.85
N ASP A 134 1.65 -10.72 3.79
CA ASP A 134 1.62 -10.17 2.43
C ASP A 134 1.12 -11.23 1.43
#